data_3238930eec78abb86f8165548ea790aa
#
_entry.id   3238930eec78abb86f8165548ea790aa
#
_cell.length_a   1.000
_cell.length_b   1.000
_cell.length_c   1.000
_cell.angle_alpha   90.00
_cell.angle_beta   90.00
_cell.angle_gamma   90.00
#
_symmetry.space_group_name_H-M   'P 1'
#
loop_
_entity.id
_entity.type
_entity.pdbx_description
1 polymer ?
#
loop_
_entity_poly.entity_id
_entity_poly.type
_entity_poly.pdbx_seq_one_letter_code
_entity_poly.pdbx_strand_id
1 'polypeptide(L)'
;VRKMLANADAVTDEIVKVINEYGLDGINVDLENLNQADRDAHTRFIELLKQKMPDKTVACAVAANPYGSTSGWQGSYDYKRLGEICDYLMLMAYDESYVGSAESPVASKSFVTRSLDNLLKDVDSKKVVLGIPFYGRYWKQGEASGGNAIIAGVMDDLMAKFPHQFTYDESKQSAKVVLTVPEGQTAQISSWQSLSSGTYTIWYDNEQAVRYKLSLVNQYDLLGVGSWALGQEDSKMWNYFGSALNGSIFTDISGHWA
;
A
#
# COMPACT_ATOMS: atom_id res chain seq x y z
N VAL A 1 -21.32 -0.12 -2.75
CA VAL A 1 -20.61 -0.70 -3.90
C VAL A 1 -21.55 -1.64 -4.68
N ARG A 2 -22.16 -2.72 -4.10
CA ARG A 2 -23.00 -3.70 -4.82
C ARG A 2 -24.16 -3.09 -5.59
N LYS A 3 -24.86 -2.07 -5.03
CA LYS A 3 -25.92 -1.33 -5.76
C LYS A 3 -25.36 -0.58 -6.98
N MET A 4 -24.14 -0.07 -6.90
CA MET A 4 -23.45 0.57 -7.99
C MET A 4 -23.12 -0.45 -9.10
N LEU A 5 -22.56 -1.60 -8.73
CA LEU A 5 -22.27 -2.69 -9.66
C LEU A 5 -23.52 -3.23 -10.35
N ALA A 6 -24.66 -3.30 -9.64
CA ALA A 6 -25.95 -3.71 -10.23
C ALA A 6 -26.48 -2.70 -11.27
N ASN A 7 -26.02 -1.44 -11.23
CA ASN A 7 -26.41 -0.39 -12.17
C ASN A 7 -25.18 0.08 -12.98
N ALA A 8 -24.26 -0.81 -13.30
CA ALA A 8 -22.96 -0.51 -13.88
C ALA A 8 -23.02 0.36 -15.13
N ASP A 9 -23.95 0.12 -16.05
CA ASP A 9 -24.08 0.89 -17.29
C ASP A 9 -24.37 2.37 -17.00
N ALA A 10 -25.36 2.67 -16.17
CA ALA A 10 -25.71 4.04 -15.83
C ALA A 10 -24.63 4.76 -15.02
N VAL A 11 -24.00 4.05 -14.06
CA VAL A 11 -22.94 4.62 -13.22
C VAL A 11 -21.69 4.91 -14.05
N THR A 12 -21.32 4.02 -14.96
CA THR A 12 -20.16 4.25 -15.84
C THR A 12 -20.41 5.38 -16.83
N ASP A 13 -21.67 5.58 -17.32
CA ASP A 13 -22.01 6.76 -18.14
C ASP A 13 -21.79 8.07 -17.38
N GLU A 14 -22.22 8.16 -16.13
CA GLU A 14 -21.99 9.36 -15.32
C GLU A 14 -20.50 9.59 -15.02
N ILE A 15 -19.73 8.53 -14.74
CA ILE A 15 -18.27 8.63 -14.54
C ILE A 15 -17.60 9.18 -15.82
N VAL A 16 -17.94 8.63 -16.98
CA VAL A 16 -17.37 9.07 -18.27
C VAL A 16 -17.72 10.54 -18.55
N LYS A 17 -18.94 10.94 -18.24
CA LYS A 17 -19.37 12.34 -18.35
C LYS A 17 -18.50 13.27 -17.49
N VAL A 18 -18.26 12.93 -16.22
CA VAL A 18 -17.41 13.70 -15.30
C VAL A 18 -15.98 13.76 -15.82
N ILE A 19 -15.41 12.63 -16.24
CA ILE A 19 -14.04 12.56 -16.78
C ILE A 19 -13.88 13.49 -18.00
N ASN A 20 -14.87 13.50 -18.89
CA ASN A 20 -14.86 14.38 -20.08
C ASN A 20 -15.09 15.84 -19.73
N GLU A 21 -16.01 16.14 -18.82
CA GLU A 21 -16.33 17.49 -18.36
C GLU A 21 -15.11 18.20 -17.74
N TYR A 22 -14.35 17.45 -16.91
CA TYR A 22 -13.16 17.99 -16.24
C TYR A 22 -11.84 17.76 -17.02
N GLY A 23 -11.91 17.16 -18.20
CA GLY A 23 -10.72 16.90 -19.03
C GLY A 23 -9.72 15.97 -18.37
N LEU A 24 -10.16 15.00 -17.57
CA LEU A 24 -9.30 14.05 -16.86
C LEU A 24 -8.68 13.04 -17.83
N ASP A 25 -7.46 12.58 -17.53
CA ASP A 25 -6.73 11.61 -18.35
C ASP A 25 -7.24 10.17 -18.20
N GLY A 26 -8.00 9.89 -17.14
CA GLY A 26 -8.56 8.56 -16.89
C GLY A 26 -9.06 8.37 -15.47
N ILE A 27 -9.10 7.12 -15.03
CA ILE A 27 -9.60 6.72 -13.72
C ILE A 27 -8.75 5.57 -13.14
N ASN A 28 -8.48 5.61 -11.85
CA ASN A 28 -8.07 4.46 -11.07
C ASN A 28 -9.26 3.98 -10.23
N VAL A 29 -9.74 2.77 -10.49
CA VAL A 29 -10.87 2.17 -9.79
C VAL A 29 -10.38 1.50 -8.52
N ASP A 30 -10.89 1.95 -7.38
CA ASP A 30 -10.58 1.41 -6.06
C ASP A 30 -11.86 1.01 -5.33
N LEU A 31 -12.35 -0.19 -5.64
CA LEU A 31 -13.58 -0.76 -5.07
C LEU A 31 -13.25 -1.88 -4.10
N GLU A 32 -13.38 -1.56 -2.83
CA GLU A 32 -13.05 -2.47 -1.74
C GLU A 32 -14.29 -3.05 -1.05
N ASN A 33 -14.06 -3.97 -0.10
CA ASN A 33 -15.10 -4.66 0.68
C ASN A 33 -16.08 -5.49 -0.16
N LEU A 34 -15.61 -6.01 -1.29
CA LEU A 34 -16.27 -7.01 -2.12
C LEU A 34 -15.84 -8.43 -1.69
N ASN A 35 -16.46 -9.45 -2.26
CA ASN A 35 -16.04 -10.83 -2.09
C ASN A 35 -16.10 -11.60 -3.42
N GLN A 36 -15.77 -12.88 -3.40
CA GLN A 36 -15.74 -13.70 -4.62
C GLN A 36 -17.04 -13.74 -5.41
N ALA A 37 -18.20 -13.52 -4.78
CA ALA A 37 -19.49 -13.49 -5.48
C ALA A 37 -19.67 -12.19 -6.30
N ASP A 38 -18.90 -11.16 -6.01
CA ASP A 38 -18.96 -9.87 -6.70
C ASP A 38 -17.94 -9.79 -7.86
N ARG A 39 -17.06 -10.81 -8.02
CA ARG A 39 -15.92 -10.83 -8.95
C ARG A 39 -16.30 -10.47 -10.39
N ASP A 40 -17.32 -11.14 -10.93
CA ASP A 40 -17.72 -10.92 -12.32
C ASP A 40 -18.34 -9.54 -12.51
N ALA A 41 -19.14 -9.07 -11.54
CA ALA A 41 -19.77 -7.75 -11.58
C ALA A 41 -18.70 -6.64 -11.46
N HIS A 42 -17.68 -6.83 -10.63
CA HIS A 42 -16.53 -5.92 -10.49
C HIS A 42 -15.75 -5.85 -11.81
N THR A 43 -15.38 -6.99 -12.36
CA THR A 43 -14.66 -7.07 -13.64
C THR A 43 -15.45 -6.40 -14.77
N ARG A 44 -16.76 -6.70 -14.89
CA ARG A 44 -17.66 -6.09 -15.88
C ARG A 44 -17.71 -4.56 -15.74
N PHE A 45 -17.77 -4.03 -14.53
CA PHE A 45 -17.77 -2.58 -14.28
C PHE A 45 -16.54 -1.89 -14.88
N ILE A 46 -15.37 -2.47 -14.68
CA ILE A 46 -14.10 -1.95 -15.19
C ILE A 46 -14.02 -2.10 -16.71
N GLU A 47 -14.50 -3.23 -17.24
CA GLU A 47 -14.59 -3.46 -18.67
C GLU A 47 -15.48 -2.41 -19.38
N LEU A 48 -16.63 -2.07 -18.79
CA LEU A 48 -17.51 -1.01 -19.30
C LEU A 48 -16.82 0.35 -19.32
N LEU A 49 -16.05 0.70 -18.27
CA LEU A 49 -15.29 1.94 -18.26
C LEU A 49 -14.28 1.99 -19.42
N LYS A 50 -13.52 0.91 -19.64
CA LYS A 50 -12.54 0.84 -20.72
C LYS A 50 -13.20 0.89 -22.11
N GLN A 51 -14.34 0.20 -22.28
CA GLN A 51 -15.10 0.25 -23.54
C GLN A 51 -15.64 1.65 -23.86
N LYS A 52 -16.10 2.39 -22.83
CA LYS A 52 -16.66 3.74 -22.98
C LYS A 52 -15.56 4.82 -23.12
N MET A 53 -14.35 4.52 -22.70
CA MET A 53 -13.21 5.44 -22.72
C MET A 53 -11.95 4.75 -23.30
N PRO A 54 -11.97 4.28 -24.56
CA PRO A 54 -10.86 3.50 -25.12
C PRO A 54 -9.54 4.27 -25.16
N ASP A 55 -9.60 5.59 -25.31
CA ASP A 55 -8.44 6.48 -25.43
C ASP A 55 -7.95 7.04 -24.09
N LYS A 56 -8.61 6.70 -22.98
CA LYS A 56 -8.24 7.16 -21.64
C LYS A 56 -7.68 6.02 -20.79
N THR A 57 -6.89 6.39 -19.82
CA THR A 57 -6.33 5.42 -18.85
C THR A 57 -7.42 4.88 -17.94
N VAL A 58 -7.55 3.57 -17.88
CA VAL A 58 -8.35 2.86 -16.87
C VAL A 58 -7.43 1.94 -16.09
N ALA A 59 -7.27 2.22 -14.82
CA ALA A 59 -6.49 1.44 -13.88
C ALA A 59 -7.38 0.87 -12.78
N CYS A 60 -6.89 -0.15 -12.10
CA CYS A 60 -7.56 -0.74 -10.95
C CYS A 60 -6.59 -0.97 -9.79
N ALA A 61 -6.95 -0.52 -8.60
CA ALA A 61 -6.31 -0.94 -7.38
C ALA A 61 -6.76 -2.37 -7.04
N VAL A 62 -5.81 -3.28 -6.82
CA VAL A 62 -6.09 -4.69 -6.53
C VAL A 62 -5.47 -5.11 -5.21
N ALA A 63 -6.18 -5.96 -4.47
CA ALA A 63 -5.71 -6.46 -3.19
C ALA A 63 -4.43 -7.29 -3.33
N ALA A 64 -3.54 -7.21 -2.35
CA ALA A 64 -2.48 -8.19 -2.17
C ALA A 64 -3.07 -9.58 -1.91
N ASN A 65 -2.51 -10.59 -2.56
CA ASN A 65 -2.96 -11.98 -2.40
C ASN A 65 -1.76 -12.95 -2.33
N PRO A 66 -0.99 -12.92 -1.22
CA PRO A 66 0.26 -13.68 -1.09
C PRO A 66 0.06 -15.20 -1.06
N TYR A 67 -1.17 -15.65 -0.87
CA TYR A 67 -1.51 -17.07 -0.74
C TYR A 67 -2.39 -17.61 -1.86
N GLY A 68 -2.73 -16.80 -2.86
CA GLY A 68 -3.58 -17.20 -3.98
C GLY A 68 -5.00 -17.56 -3.57
N SER A 69 -5.56 -16.86 -2.58
CA SER A 69 -6.94 -17.07 -2.13
C SER A 69 -7.93 -16.74 -3.24
N THR A 70 -8.88 -17.63 -3.48
CA THR A 70 -9.99 -17.43 -4.41
C THR A 70 -11.31 -17.04 -3.73
N SER A 71 -11.27 -16.83 -2.42
CA SER A 71 -12.42 -16.48 -1.58
C SER A 71 -12.18 -15.17 -0.82
N GLY A 72 -13.23 -14.66 -0.18
CA GLY A 72 -13.17 -13.42 0.57
C GLY A 72 -12.87 -12.20 -0.33
N TRP A 73 -12.22 -11.21 0.25
CA TRP A 73 -11.88 -9.97 -0.43
C TRP A 73 -10.95 -10.21 -1.63
N GLN A 74 -9.88 -10.99 -1.46
CA GLN A 74 -8.95 -11.33 -2.54
C GLN A 74 -9.64 -12.02 -3.72
N GLY A 75 -10.66 -12.86 -3.45
CA GLY A 75 -11.44 -13.55 -4.46
C GLY A 75 -12.30 -12.64 -5.35
N SER A 76 -12.49 -11.37 -4.98
CA SER A 76 -13.24 -10.40 -5.79
C SER A 76 -12.45 -9.81 -6.96
N TYR A 77 -11.13 -10.07 -7.04
CA TYR A 77 -10.27 -9.57 -8.10
C TYR A 77 -9.91 -10.69 -9.09
N ASP A 78 -10.36 -10.55 -10.33
CA ASP A 78 -9.92 -11.39 -11.44
C ASP A 78 -8.65 -10.82 -12.04
N TYR A 79 -7.49 -11.15 -11.47
CA TYR A 79 -6.21 -10.60 -11.90
C TYR A 79 -5.97 -10.73 -13.39
N LYS A 80 -6.29 -11.92 -13.97
CA LYS A 80 -6.10 -12.16 -15.39
C LYS A 80 -6.95 -11.23 -16.25
N ARG A 81 -8.26 -11.19 -16.00
CA ARG A 81 -9.17 -10.33 -16.75
C ARG A 81 -8.88 -8.85 -16.53
N LEU A 82 -8.61 -8.44 -15.28
CA LEU A 82 -8.23 -7.05 -14.98
C LEU A 82 -6.92 -6.66 -15.67
N GLY A 83 -5.93 -7.56 -15.72
CA GLY A 83 -4.68 -7.31 -16.43
C GLY A 83 -4.85 -7.19 -17.95
N GLU A 84 -5.84 -7.88 -18.53
CA GLU A 84 -6.21 -7.76 -19.96
C GLU A 84 -6.91 -6.41 -20.24
N ILE A 85 -7.82 -5.98 -19.37
CA ILE A 85 -8.69 -4.81 -19.54
C ILE A 85 -7.98 -3.51 -19.20
N CYS A 86 -7.33 -3.44 -18.05
CA CYS A 86 -6.72 -2.22 -17.52
C CYS A 86 -5.42 -1.86 -18.24
N ASP A 87 -5.13 -0.57 -18.28
CA ASP A 87 -3.83 -0.08 -18.72
C ASP A 87 -2.73 -0.43 -17.72
N TYR A 88 -3.05 -0.37 -16.40
CA TYR A 88 -2.22 -0.91 -15.33
C TYR A 88 -3.04 -1.32 -14.10
N LEU A 89 -2.45 -2.17 -13.27
CA LEU A 89 -2.98 -2.55 -11.96
C LEU A 89 -2.08 -1.98 -10.87
N MET A 90 -2.68 -1.32 -9.87
CA MET A 90 -1.99 -0.91 -8.66
C MET A 90 -2.14 -1.99 -7.59
N LEU A 91 -1.08 -2.73 -7.34
CA LEU A 91 -1.06 -3.75 -6.30
C LEU A 91 -0.95 -3.08 -4.92
N MET A 92 -1.99 -3.16 -4.11
CA MET A 92 -2.00 -2.69 -2.72
C MET A 92 -1.22 -3.65 -1.82
N ALA A 93 0.12 -3.65 -1.95
CA ALA A 93 1.01 -4.57 -1.24
C ALA A 93 1.32 -4.08 0.18
N TYR A 94 0.26 -3.76 0.94
CA TYR A 94 0.29 -3.30 2.33
C TYR A 94 -0.93 -3.84 3.09
N ASP A 95 -1.08 -3.43 4.37
CA ASP A 95 -2.09 -3.93 5.28
C ASP A 95 -1.98 -5.45 5.55
N GLU A 96 -0.74 -5.98 5.60
CA GLU A 96 -0.44 -7.30 6.17
C GLU A 96 -0.88 -7.34 7.63
N SER A 97 -0.65 -6.27 8.39
CA SER A 97 -1.26 -6.00 9.68
C SER A 97 -2.31 -4.90 9.58
N TYR A 98 -3.36 -5.00 10.40
CA TYR A 98 -4.54 -4.14 10.39
C TYR A 98 -5.11 -4.00 11.80
N VAL A 99 -6.12 -3.17 11.98
CA VAL A 99 -6.79 -2.98 13.28
C VAL A 99 -7.37 -4.31 13.78
N GLY A 100 -6.93 -4.73 14.95
CA GLY A 100 -7.33 -6.01 15.56
C GLY A 100 -6.42 -7.20 15.22
N SER A 101 -5.44 -7.03 14.32
CA SER A 101 -4.45 -8.08 14.05
C SER A 101 -3.42 -8.21 15.16
N ALA A 102 -2.72 -9.33 15.19
CA ALA A 102 -1.50 -9.49 15.97
C ALA A 102 -0.41 -8.51 15.46
N GLU A 103 0.58 -8.23 16.32
CA GLU A 103 1.73 -7.39 16.00
C GLU A 103 2.52 -7.97 14.80
N SER A 104 2.62 -7.19 13.73
CA SER A 104 3.44 -7.52 12.56
C SER A 104 3.69 -6.28 11.68
N PRO A 105 4.61 -6.34 10.71
CA PRO A 105 4.80 -5.27 9.72
C PRO A 105 3.53 -4.92 8.96
N VAL A 106 3.49 -3.74 8.37
CA VAL A 106 2.45 -3.31 7.43
C VAL A 106 2.61 -4.02 6.09
N ALA A 107 3.84 -4.28 5.68
CA ALA A 107 4.19 -4.85 4.38
C ALA A 107 5.57 -5.53 4.46
N SER A 108 5.63 -6.74 5.03
CA SER A 108 6.89 -7.49 5.10
C SER A 108 7.40 -7.93 3.73
N LYS A 109 8.70 -8.17 3.62
CA LYS A 109 9.34 -8.74 2.43
C LYS A 109 8.55 -9.91 1.86
N SER A 110 8.22 -10.90 2.69
CA SER A 110 7.53 -12.11 2.23
C SER A 110 6.10 -11.84 1.77
N PHE A 111 5.40 -10.92 2.41
CA PHE A 111 4.06 -10.51 1.99
C PHE A 111 4.09 -9.84 0.62
N VAL A 112 4.98 -8.87 0.42
CA VAL A 112 5.10 -8.13 -0.84
C VAL A 112 5.56 -9.05 -1.97
N THR A 113 6.63 -9.82 -1.79
CA THR A 113 7.17 -10.67 -2.86
C THR A 113 6.20 -11.78 -3.27
N ARG A 114 5.54 -12.46 -2.32
CA ARG A 114 4.53 -13.47 -2.63
C ARG A 114 3.31 -12.87 -3.35
N SER A 115 2.92 -11.65 -2.99
CA SER A 115 1.82 -10.96 -3.68
C SER A 115 2.18 -10.62 -5.13
N LEU A 116 3.42 -10.15 -5.38
CA LEU A 116 3.95 -9.96 -6.72
C LEU A 116 4.03 -11.29 -7.49
N ASP A 117 4.65 -12.32 -6.90
CA ASP A 117 4.77 -13.64 -7.52
C ASP A 117 3.41 -14.23 -7.92
N ASN A 118 2.38 -13.98 -7.11
CA ASN A 118 1.03 -14.46 -7.42
C ASN A 118 0.37 -13.65 -8.56
N LEU A 119 0.46 -12.31 -8.50
CA LEU A 119 -0.13 -11.42 -9.52
C LEU A 119 0.52 -11.64 -10.89
N LEU A 120 1.84 -11.77 -10.93
CA LEU A 120 2.62 -11.92 -12.16
C LEU A 120 2.48 -13.28 -12.86
N LYS A 121 1.74 -14.23 -12.28
CA LYS A 121 1.33 -15.46 -13.01
C LYS A 121 0.35 -15.15 -14.15
N ASP A 122 -0.44 -14.09 -13.96
CA ASP A 122 -1.57 -13.77 -14.83
C ASP A 122 -1.46 -12.39 -15.50
N VAL A 123 -0.55 -11.52 -15.01
CA VAL A 123 -0.44 -10.12 -15.44
C VAL A 123 0.99 -9.80 -15.86
N ASP A 124 1.13 -9.11 -16.99
CA ASP A 124 2.42 -8.60 -17.47
C ASP A 124 3.00 -7.62 -16.43
N SER A 125 4.26 -7.80 -16.07
CA SER A 125 4.97 -6.94 -15.11
C SER A 125 4.95 -5.46 -15.52
N LYS A 126 4.97 -5.17 -16.83
CA LYS A 126 4.88 -3.80 -17.36
C LYS A 126 3.52 -3.13 -17.18
N LYS A 127 2.55 -3.84 -16.65
CA LYS A 127 1.24 -3.32 -16.25
C LYS A 127 1.05 -3.26 -14.74
N VAL A 128 2.07 -3.58 -13.94
CA VAL A 128 1.97 -3.61 -12.49
C VAL A 128 2.67 -2.41 -11.86
N VAL A 129 1.94 -1.66 -11.04
CA VAL A 129 2.45 -0.61 -10.15
C VAL A 129 2.46 -1.18 -8.74
N LEU A 130 3.62 -1.18 -8.08
CA LEU A 130 3.76 -1.64 -6.70
C LEU A 130 3.30 -0.55 -5.72
N GLY A 131 2.23 -0.79 -5.00
CA GLY A 131 1.78 0.06 -3.90
C GLY A 131 2.62 -0.16 -2.65
N ILE A 132 3.14 0.92 -2.06
CA ILE A 132 3.91 0.90 -0.81
C ILE A 132 3.27 1.78 0.26
N PRO A 133 3.37 1.42 1.58
CA PRO A 133 2.78 2.19 2.64
C PRO A 133 3.68 3.35 3.08
N PHE A 134 3.11 4.53 3.28
CA PHE A 134 3.75 5.67 3.94
C PHE A 134 3.29 5.83 5.39
N TYR A 135 2.75 4.77 5.97
CA TYR A 135 2.29 4.68 7.34
C TYR A 135 2.79 3.41 8.01
N GLY A 136 2.72 3.41 9.32
CA GLY A 136 2.98 2.26 10.17
C GLY A 136 1.73 1.84 10.94
N ARG A 137 1.91 0.82 11.77
CA ARG A 137 0.89 0.36 12.70
C ARG A 137 1.47 0.21 14.09
N TYR A 138 0.67 0.51 15.12
CA TYR A 138 1.10 0.43 16.51
C TYR A 138 0.17 -0.39 17.38
N TRP A 139 0.76 -0.98 18.41
CA TRP A 139 0.11 -1.75 19.48
C TRP A 139 0.57 -1.23 20.82
N LYS A 140 -0.36 -0.92 21.71
CA LYS A 140 -0.04 -0.55 23.09
C LYS A 140 0.10 -1.80 23.94
N GLN A 141 1.19 -1.91 24.70
CA GLN A 141 1.40 -3.04 25.60
C GLN A 141 0.31 -3.09 26.66
N GLY A 142 -0.20 -4.29 26.92
CA GLY A 142 -1.28 -4.53 27.88
C GLY A 142 -2.69 -4.34 27.33
N GLU A 143 -2.86 -3.85 26.10
CA GLU A 143 -4.16 -3.78 25.43
C GLU A 143 -4.41 -5.05 24.60
N ALA A 144 -5.68 -5.50 24.60
CA ALA A 144 -6.08 -6.72 23.90
C ALA A 144 -6.15 -6.54 22.37
N SER A 145 -6.17 -5.31 21.89
CA SER A 145 -6.29 -4.95 20.47
C SER A 145 -5.32 -3.83 20.11
N GLY A 146 -4.86 -3.81 18.87
CA GLY A 146 -3.94 -2.80 18.36
C GLY A 146 -4.00 -2.78 16.83
N GLY A 147 -2.91 -2.40 16.19
CA GLY A 147 -2.83 -2.27 14.73
C GLY A 147 -3.40 -0.96 14.21
N ASN A 148 -3.52 0.05 15.08
CA ASN A 148 -3.93 1.39 14.67
C ASN A 148 -2.85 2.05 13.79
N ALA A 149 -3.27 2.88 12.85
CA ALA A 149 -2.36 3.53 11.92
C ALA A 149 -1.58 4.68 12.59
N ILE A 150 -0.35 4.87 12.15
CA ILE A 150 0.53 6.00 12.47
C ILE A 150 1.25 6.43 11.20
N ILE A 151 1.31 7.72 10.90
CA ILE A 151 2.01 8.22 9.72
C ILE A 151 3.54 8.08 9.89
N ALA A 152 4.26 7.71 8.83
CA ALA A 152 5.71 7.51 8.90
C ALA A 152 6.45 8.83 9.20
N GLY A 153 5.93 9.95 8.73
CA GLY A 153 6.53 11.27 8.90
C GLY A 153 6.69 11.77 10.33
N VAL A 154 6.02 11.15 11.32
CA VAL A 154 6.19 11.55 12.74
C VAL A 154 7.21 10.73 13.49
N MET A 155 7.75 9.66 12.89
CA MET A 155 8.57 8.68 13.61
C MET A 155 9.88 9.27 14.12
N ASP A 156 10.56 10.07 13.31
CA ASP A 156 11.81 10.73 13.73
C ASP A 156 11.58 11.65 14.93
N ASP A 157 10.53 12.46 14.90
CA ASP A 157 10.18 13.38 15.98
C ASP A 157 9.80 12.63 17.28
N LEU A 158 9.08 11.53 17.15
CA LEU A 158 8.73 10.68 18.29
C LEU A 158 9.98 10.05 18.92
N MET A 159 10.87 9.50 18.12
CA MET A 159 12.14 8.92 18.60
C MET A 159 13.07 9.97 19.19
N ALA A 160 13.10 11.18 18.66
CA ALA A 160 13.89 12.27 19.23
C ALA A 160 13.35 12.73 20.60
N LYS A 161 12.06 12.57 20.86
CA LYS A 161 11.35 13.11 22.02
C LYS A 161 11.18 12.11 23.17
N PHE A 162 11.03 10.83 22.85
CA PHE A 162 10.64 9.80 23.80
C PHE A 162 11.65 8.67 23.89
N PRO A 163 11.81 8.01 25.06
CA PRO A 163 12.60 6.79 25.19
C PRO A 163 12.12 5.74 24.21
N HIS A 164 13.07 5.14 23.47
CA HIS A 164 12.73 4.14 22.46
C HIS A 164 13.84 3.12 22.27
N GLN A 165 13.47 2.00 21.67
CA GLN A 165 14.40 1.00 21.12
C GLN A 165 14.05 0.82 19.65
N PHE A 166 15.02 1.08 18.77
CA PHE A 166 14.89 0.89 17.33
C PHE A 166 15.54 -0.44 16.91
N THR A 167 14.88 -1.16 16.02
CA THR A 167 15.41 -2.38 15.39
C THR A 167 14.96 -2.41 13.94
N TYR A 168 15.86 -2.78 13.04
CA TYR A 168 15.50 -3.12 11.67
C TYR A 168 15.48 -4.64 11.53
N ASP A 169 14.36 -5.21 11.10
CA ASP A 169 14.22 -6.65 10.86
C ASP A 169 14.57 -6.97 9.40
N GLU A 170 15.80 -7.40 9.17
CA GLU A 170 16.31 -7.75 7.83
C GLU A 170 15.48 -8.85 7.15
N SER A 171 14.95 -9.80 7.91
CA SER A 171 14.14 -10.88 7.36
C SER A 171 12.79 -10.40 6.84
N LYS A 172 12.27 -9.35 7.46
CA LYS A 172 10.98 -8.71 7.13
C LYS A 172 11.16 -7.47 6.27
N GLN A 173 12.37 -6.91 6.21
CA GLN A 173 12.67 -5.63 5.56
C GLN A 173 11.73 -4.52 6.06
N SER A 174 11.63 -4.39 7.39
CA SER A 174 10.76 -3.42 8.05
C SER A 174 11.36 -2.94 9.37
N ALA A 175 11.12 -1.69 9.71
CA ALA A 175 11.58 -1.10 10.96
C ALA A 175 10.57 -1.36 12.08
N LYS A 176 11.11 -1.61 13.29
CA LYS A 176 10.35 -1.77 14.53
C LYS A 176 10.86 -0.81 15.57
N VAL A 177 9.95 -0.10 16.24
CA VAL A 177 10.25 0.77 17.36
C VAL A 177 9.42 0.34 18.56
N VAL A 178 10.06 0.19 19.71
CA VAL A 178 9.38 0.14 21.00
C VAL A 178 9.52 1.50 21.66
N LEU A 179 8.44 2.26 21.71
CA LEU A 179 8.38 3.64 22.19
C LEU A 179 7.70 3.71 23.54
N THR A 180 8.25 4.45 24.50
CA THR A 180 7.61 4.70 25.80
C THR A 180 7.23 6.16 25.94
N VAL A 181 5.93 6.42 26.04
CA VAL A 181 5.38 7.73 26.41
C VAL A 181 5.28 7.77 27.94
N PRO A 182 6.04 8.64 28.63
CA PRO A 182 6.04 8.72 30.10
C PRO A 182 4.67 9.07 30.69
N GLU A 183 4.49 8.73 31.96
CA GLU A 183 3.27 9.08 32.70
C GLU A 183 3.01 10.59 32.67
N GLY A 184 1.77 10.98 32.47
CA GLY A 184 1.36 12.40 32.38
C GLY A 184 1.71 13.09 31.05
N GLN A 185 2.35 12.38 30.11
CA GLN A 185 2.66 12.90 28.78
C GLN A 185 1.78 12.31 27.69
N THR A 186 1.74 12.97 26.54
CA THR A 186 1.12 12.49 25.31
C THR A 186 2.08 12.68 24.14
N ALA A 187 2.03 11.77 23.17
CA ALA A 187 2.81 11.84 21.95
C ALA A 187 1.89 12.10 20.75
N GLN A 188 2.02 13.29 20.14
CA GLN A 188 1.23 13.66 18.95
C GLN A 188 1.65 12.82 17.75
N ILE A 189 0.69 12.17 17.08
CA ILE A 189 0.93 11.32 15.90
C ILE A 189 0.20 11.80 14.64
N SER A 190 -0.68 12.78 14.77
CA SER A 190 -1.30 13.54 13.68
C SER A 190 -1.91 14.82 14.25
N SER A 191 -2.49 15.68 13.42
CA SER A 191 -3.18 16.90 13.89
C SER A 191 -4.35 16.61 14.85
N TRP A 192 -4.87 15.38 14.82
CA TRP A 192 -6.11 15.02 15.54
C TRP A 192 -5.92 13.87 16.54
N GLN A 193 -4.76 13.22 16.57
CA GLN A 193 -4.53 12.00 17.33
C GLN A 193 -3.23 12.05 18.12
N SER A 194 -3.27 11.58 19.36
CA SER A 194 -2.11 11.43 20.23
C SER A 194 -2.12 10.05 20.91
N LEU A 195 -0.93 9.55 21.19
CA LEU A 195 -0.75 8.40 22.08
C LEU A 195 -0.76 8.88 23.53
N SER A 196 -1.48 8.19 24.39
CA SER A 196 -1.44 8.39 25.85
C SER A 196 -0.16 7.78 26.43
N SER A 197 0.08 8.00 27.74
CA SER A 197 1.19 7.33 28.44
C SER A 197 1.10 5.80 28.33
N GLY A 198 2.26 5.16 28.15
CA GLY A 198 2.39 3.72 27.97
C GLY A 198 3.51 3.35 27.02
N THR A 199 3.71 2.04 26.84
CA THR A 199 4.69 1.51 25.89
C THR A 199 4.00 0.97 24.66
N TYR A 200 4.53 1.33 23.49
CA TYR A 200 3.97 1.02 22.18
C TYR A 200 4.99 0.27 21.34
N THR A 201 4.56 -0.78 20.66
CA THR A 201 5.33 -1.37 19.56
C THR A 201 4.79 -0.82 18.26
N ILE A 202 5.68 -0.31 17.42
CA ILE A 202 5.37 0.34 16.14
C ILE A 202 6.15 -0.37 15.04
N TRP A 203 5.47 -0.80 13.98
CA TRP A 203 6.08 -1.27 12.75
C TRP A 203 5.82 -0.27 11.63
N TYR A 204 6.85 0.10 10.87
CA TYR A 204 6.74 1.04 9.78
C TYR A 204 7.86 0.84 8.76
N ASP A 205 7.73 1.46 7.60
CA ASP A 205 8.78 1.47 6.59
C ASP A 205 9.62 2.75 6.75
N ASN A 206 10.86 2.58 7.25
CA ASN A 206 11.89 3.60 7.25
C ASN A 206 12.57 3.70 5.87
N GLU A 207 13.57 4.55 5.71
CA GLU A 207 14.34 4.70 4.48
C GLU A 207 14.82 3.35 3.92
N GLN A 208 15.40 2.48 4.75
CA GLN A 208 15.91 1.18 4.32
C GLN A 208 14.80 0.28 3.76
N ALA A 209 13.64 0.22 4.43
CA ALA A 209 12.50 -0.56 3.98
C ALA A 209 11.88 -0.01 2.68
N VAL A 210 11.78 1.32 2.56
CA VAL A 210 11.29 1.97 1.33
C VAL A 210 12.24 1.67 0.17
N ARG A 211 13.55 1.84 0.37
CA ARG A 211 14.56 1.54 -0.65
C ARG A 211 14.48 0.08 -1.11
N TYR A 212 14.33 -0.85 -0.17
CA TYR A 212 14.13 -2.27 -0.51
C TYR A 212 12.91 -2.45 -1.43
N LYS A 213 11.76 -1.85 -1.10
CA LYS A 213 10.54 -1.95 -1.93
C LYS A 213 10.71 -1.30 -3.29
N LEU A 214 11.41 -0.15 -3.37
CA LEU A 214 11.75 0.49 -4.65
C LEU A 214 12.64 -0.41 -5.52
N SER A 215 13.58 -1.16 -4.91
CA SER A 215 14.42 -2.10 -5.66
C SER A 215 13.62 -3.25 -6.30
N LEU A 216 12.49 -3.63 -5.70
CA LEU A 216 11.60 -4.66 -6.27
C LEU A 216 10.99 -4.22 -7.62
N VAL A 217 10.77 -2.92 -7.82
CA VAL A 217 10.27 -2.40 -9.11
C VAL A 217 11.24 -2.78 -10.24
N ASN A 218 12.53 -2.60 -10.02
CA ASN A 218 13.55 -3.00 -11.00
C ASN A 218 13.75 -4.52 -11.05
N GLN A 219 13.77 -5.19 -9.91
CA GLN A 219 13.95 -6.64 -9.84
C GLN A 219 12.86 -7.41 -10.59
N TYR A 220 11.61 -6.98 -10.48
CA TYR A 220 10.46 -7.59 -11.13
C TYR A 220 10.10 -6.95 -12.48
N ASP A 221 10.88 -5.95 -12.92
CA ASP A 221 10.66 -5.20 -14.15
C ASP A 221 9.24 -4.61 -14.23
N LEU A 222 8.77 -4.00 -13.13
CA LEU A 222 7.43 -3.44 -13.01
C LEU A 222 7.28 -2.12 -13.76
N LEU A 223 6.03 -1.70 -14.00
CA LEU A 223 5.72 -0.38 -14.57
C LEU A 223 6.20 0.77 -13.68
N GLY A 224 6.08 0.61 -12.35
CA GLY A 224 6.47 1.65 -11.41
C GLY A 224 6.01 1.37 -9.98
N VAL A 225 5.95 2.43 -9.19
CA VAL A 225 5.54 2.42 -7.79
C VAL A 225 4.45 3.45 -7.54
N GLY A 226 3.54 3.13 -6.65
CA GLY A 226 2.56 4.06 -6.08
C GLY A 226 2.59 3.98 -4.56
N SER A 227 1.87 4.84 -3.87
CA SER A 227 1.90 4.88 -2.41
C SER A 227 0.54 5.18 -1.79
N TRP A 228 0.35 4.69 -0.59
CA TRP A 228 -0.71 5.13 0.31
C TRP A 228 -0.09 5.71 1.59
N ALA A 229 -0.21 7.04 1.86
CA ALA A 229 -0.65 8.05 0.91
C ALA A 229 0.24 9.29 1.03
N LEU A 230 0.27 10.13 0.02
CA LEU A 230 1.00 11.40 0.06
C LEU A 230 0.59 12.23 1.29
N GLY A 231 1.57 12.85 1.96
CA GLY A 231 1.42 13.60 3.20
C GLY A 231 1.56 12.74 4.47
N GLN A 232 1.78 11.43 4.33
CA GLN A 232 2.05 10.52 5.45
C GLN A 232 3.54 10.12 5.53
N GLU A 233 4.29 10.39 4.47
CA GLU A 233 5.71 10.04 4.35
C GLU A 233 6.62 10.89 5.24
N ASP A 234 7.82 10.36 5.52
CA ASP A 234 8.94 11.19 5.93
C ASP A 234 9.38 12.05 4.75
N SER A 235 9.35 13.37 4.90
CA SER A 235 9.71 14.32 3.83
C SER A 235 11.13 14.13 3.29
N LYS A 236 12.05 13.58 4.10
CA LYS A 236 13.43 13.24 3.69
C LYS A 236 13.46 12.17 2.60
N MET A 237 12.39 11.38 2.46
CA MET A 237 12.27 10.33 1.45
C MET A 237 12.46 10.88 0.03
N TRP A 238 12.02 12.08 -0.24
CA TRP A 238 12.12 12.69 -1.57
C TRP A 238 13.56 12.97 -2.00
N ASN A 239 14.52 12.99 -1.07
CA ASN A 239 15.95 13.14 -1.37
C ASN A 239 16.54 11.89 -2.06
N TYR A 240 15.94 10.72 -1.87
CA TYR A 240 16.47 9.47 -2.40
C TYR A 240 15.48 8.69 -3.29
N PHE A 241 14.19 8.96 -3.20
CA PHE A 241 13.14 8.14 -3.83
C PHE A 241 13.36 7.96 -5.33
N GLY A 242 13.58 9.06 -6.07
CA GLY A 242 13.79 9.02 -7.51
C GLY A 242 15.06 8.27 -7.91
N SER A 243 16.17 8.48 -7.20
CA SER A 243 17.42 7.79 -7.46
C SER A 243 17.32 6.29 -7.15
N ALA A 244 16.66 5.94 -6.06
CA ALA A 244 16.41 4.56 -5.68
C ALA A 244 15.55 3.81 -6.70
N LEU A 245 14.47 4.45 -7.17
CA LEU A 245 13.58 3.89 -8.18
C LEU A 245 14.30 3.67 -9.52
N ASN A 246 15.18 4.59 -9.91
CA ASN A 246 15.91 4.52 -11.19
C ASN A 246 17.15 3.60 -11.14
N GLY A 247 17.31 2.78 -10.10
CA GLY A 247 18.38 1.81 -10.00
C GLY A 247 19.77 2.44 -9.81
N SER A 248 19.86 3.68 -9.32
CA SER A 248 21.15 4.26 -8.92
C SER A 248 21.74 3.40 -7.82
N ILE A 249 22.96 2.91 -8.05
CA ILE A 249 23.69 2.04 -7.14
C ILE A 249 23.72 2.70 -5.77
N PHE A 250 23.15 2.02 -4.76
CA PHE A 250 23.32 2.42 -3.39
C PHE A 250 24.79 2.22 -3.02
N THR A 251 25.54 3.28 -2.96
CA THR A 251 26.67 3.30 -2.05
C THR A 251 26.05 3.52 -0.67
N ASP A 252 25.79 2.42 0.02
CA ASP A 252 25.54 2.44 1.45
C ASP A 252 26.68 3.20 2.11
N ILE A 253 26.35 4.07 3.06
CA ILE A 253 27.30 4.77 3.91
C ILE A 253 28.16 3.77 4.71
N SER A 254 27.73 2.52 4.84
CA SER A 254 28.43 1.40 5.47
C SER A 254 29.14 0.45 4.50
N GLY A 255 29.02 0.63 3.18
CA GLY A 255 29.69 -0.22 2.18
C GLY A 255 29.12 -1.65 2.05
N HIS A 256 27.89 -1.90 2.46
CA HIS A 256 27.31 -3.25 2.56
C HIS A 256 26.33 -3.62 1.45
N TRP A 257 26.24 -2.85 0.37
CA TRP A 257 25.36 -3.17 -0.77
C TRP A 257 26.16 -3.17 -2.07
N ALA A 258 26.55 -4.35 -2.47
CA ALA A 258 27.03 -4.65 -3.81
C ALA A 258 25.99 -5.49 -4.54
#